data_9b64a04db8e1684e8731110b9f605b19
#
_entry.id   9b64a04db8e1684e8731110b9f605b19
#
_cell.length_a   1.000
_cell.length_b   1.000
_cell.length_c   1.000
_cell.angle_alpha   90.00
_cell.angle_beta   90.00
_cell.angle_gamma   90.00
#
_symmetry.space_group_name_H-M   'P 1'
#
loop_
_entity.id
_entity.type
_entity.pdbx_description
1 polymer ?
#
loop_
_entity_poly.entity_id
_entity_poly.type
_entity_poly.pdbx_seq_one_letter_code
_entity_poly.pdbx_strand_id
1 'polypeptide(L)'
;MALQASGAISLSDLATEFGDSTPNSMSEFYAGGSLVGTNNASVPASGTISLTDFYSATAALVLDITSSASEQNILTLATAAGYNASTDSTPIIVNIASGVTVSGSSTHALRTGALNANSDLTINISGSVDGYTGATGGINTSGSPGGDALYWETTTGGSGTYIVNVLSGANLRGGGGGGGGGGSGGVGYSSFDSKEGCYGTLLYGSNGASGSAGGFGSAGSAGGAGGNHVVGSPNCVNAVASPQPGAAGGAAGFALRKNGRTVTLNNSGTVAGSAA
;
A
#
# COMPACT_ATOMS: atom_id res chain seq x y z
N MET A 1 -24.92 -1.95 12.29
CA MET A 1 -24.63 -1.13 13.52
C MET A 1 -24.60 -2.11 14.69
N ALA A 2 -23.52 -2.14 15.50
CA ALA A 2 -23.46 -3.11 16.60
C ALA A 2 -24.69 -3.02 17.52
N LEU A 3 -25.15 -4.15 18.01
CA LEU A 3 -26.18 -4.22 19.04
C LEU A 3 -25.70 -3.54 20.34
N GLN A 4 -26.62 -3.07 21.14
CA GLN A 4 -26.32 -2.38 22.39
C GLN A 4 -25.47 -3.22 23.35
N ALA A 5 -24.61 -2.58 24.14
CA ALA A 5 -23.71 -3.27 25.08
C ALA A 5 -24.44 -3.75 26.36
N SER A 6 -25.66 -3.30 26.61
CA SER A 6 -26.48 -3.68 27.78
C SER A 6 -27.93 -3.24 27.60
N GLY A 7 -28.83 -3.77 28.40
CA GLY A 7 -30.27 -3.41 28.35
C GLY A 7 -31.11 -4.46 27.64
N ALA A 8 -32.32 -4.11 27.21
CA ALA A 8 -33.22 -5.05 26.55
C ALA A 8 -32.86 -5.20 25.07
N ILE A 9 -32.57 -6.40 24.62
CA ILE A 9 -32.45 -6.79 23.22
C ILE A 9 -33.65 -7.66 22.85
N SER A 10 -34.24 -7.46 21.69
CA SER A 10 -35.29 -8.29 21.15
C SER A 10 -34.81 -9.13 19.96
N LEU A 11 -35.56 -10.16 19.60
CA LEU A 11 -35.27 -10.95 18.40
C LEU A 11 -35.37 -10.11 17.12
N SER A 12 -36.20 -9.06 17.14
CA SER A 12 -36.34 -8.11 16.04
C SER A 12 -35.07 -7.25 15.88
N ASP A 13 -34.39 -6.92 16.98
CA ASP A 13 -33.12 -6.16 16.92
C ASP A 13 -32.02 -7.05 16.29
N LEU A 14 -31.97 -8.33 16.66
CA LEU A 14 -31.07 -9.29 16.02
C LEU A 14 -31.35 -9.42 14.53
N ALA A 15 -32.63 -9.62 14.16
CA ALA A 15 -33.01 -9.72 12.76
C ALA A 15 -32.62 -8.48 11.95
N THR A 16 -32.80 -7.30 12.53
CA THR A 16 -32.42 -6.03 11.89
C THR A 16 -30.91 -5.90 11.72
N GLU A 17 -30.13 -6.23 12.77
CA GLU A 17 -28.65 -6.14 12.73
C GLU A 17 -28.06 -7.15 11.74
N PHE A 18 -28.52 -8.39 11.77
CA PHE A 18 -27.96 -9.48 10.97
C PHE A 18 -28.66 -9.70 9.63
N GLY A 19 -29.64 -8.85 9.28
CA GLY A 19 -30.33 -8.88 7.98
C GLY A 19 -31.22 -10.10 7.77
N ASP A 20 -31.77 -10.65 8.85
CA ASP A 20 -32.67 -11.79 8.77
C ASP A 20 -34.10 -11.38 8.40
N SER A 21 -34.84 -12.32 7.82
CA SER A 21 -36.24 -12.15 7.44
C SER A 21 -37.18 -12.96 8.35
N THR A 22 -38.32 -12.42 8.67
CA THR A 22 -39.33 -13.12 9.50
C THR A 22 -39.91 -14.37 8.81
N PRO A 23 -40.20 -15.44 9.56
CA PRO A 23 -40.20 -15.60 11.02
C PRO A 23 -38.78 -15.89 11.53
N ASN A 24 -38.37 -15.21 12.62
CA ASN A 24 -37.06 -15.36 13.23
C ASN A 24 -37.05 -16.44 14.33
N SER A 25 -36.00 -17.22 14.40
CA SER A 25 -35.70 -18.18 15.44
C SER A 25 -34.32 -17.95 16.04
N MET A 26 -34.19 -18.06 17.37
CA MET A 26 -32.87 -17.96 18.01
C MET A 26 -31.84 -18.95 17.44
N SER A 27 -32.30 -20.09 16.91
CA SER A 27 -31.40 -21.10 16.31
C SER A 27 -30.71 -20.67 15.03
N GLU A 28 -31.16 -19.60 14.38
CA GLU A 28 -30.56 -19.03 13.16
C GLU A 28 -29.34 -18.17 13.46
N PHE A 29 -29.20 -17.72 14.73
CA PHE A 29 -28.19 -16.77 15.16
C PHE A 29 -26.99 -17.41 15.87
N TYR A 30 -26.71 -18.70 15.71
CA TYR A 30 -25.48 -19.29 16.21
C TYR A 30 -24.25 -18.73 15.49
N ALA A 31 -23.17 -18.46 16.27
CA ALA A 31 -21.91 -18.00 15.68
C ALA A 31 -21.33 -19.02 14.69
N GLY A 32 -20.81 -18.54 13.58
CA GLY A 32 -20.33 -19.39 12.47
C GLY A 32 -21.44 -19.89 11.54
N GLY A 33 -22.69 -19.48 11.75
CA GLY A 33 -23.81 -19.69 10.83
C GLY A 33 -23.82 -18.65 9.69
N SER A 34 -24.94 -18.66 8.94
CA SER A 34 -25.08 -17.74 7.79
C SER A 34 -25.31 -16.28 8.19
N LEU A 35 -25.82 -16.03 9.40
CA LEU A 35 -26.16 -14.69 9.88
C LEU A 35 -25.11 -14.09 10.81
N VAL A 36 -24.59 -14.88 11.76
CA VAL A 36 -23.68 -14.41 12.79
C VAL A 36 -22.29 -14.99 12.58
N GLY A 37 -21.30 -14.15 12.25
CA GLY A 37 -19.93 -14.58 12.05
C GLY A 37 -19.23 -14.97 13.36
N THR A 38 -18.13 -15.70 13.24
CA THR A 38 -17.27 -16.16 14.35
C THR A 38 -16.60 -15.03 15.12
N ASN A 39 -16.60 -13.80 14.58
CA ASN A 39 -16.12 -12.60 15.24
C ASN A 39 -16.94 -12.20 16.49
N ASN A 40 -18.15 -12.72 16.63
CA ASN A 40 -19.00 -12.50 17.81
C ASN A 40 -18.73 -13.58 18.87
N ALA A 41 -17.58 -13.53 19.54
CA ALA A 41 -17.10 -14.56 20.45
C ALA A 41 -18.01 -14.82 21.66
N SER A 42 -18.89 -13.87 22.04
CA SER A 42 -19.91 -14.05 23.07
C SER A 42 -21.08 -14.90 22.63
N VAL A 43 -21.33 -15.01 21.33
CA VAL A 43 -22.45 -15.78 20.78
C VAL A 43 -22.03 -17.25 20.65
N PRO A 44 -22.75 -18.20 21.26
CA PRO A 44 -22.43 -19.61 21.15
C PRO A 44 -22.52 -20.13 19.71
N ALA A 45 -21.65 -21.06 19.32
CA ALA A 45 -21.75 -21.76 18.03
C ALA A 45 -22.77 -22.93 18.08
N SER A 46 -23.20 -23.36 19.28
CA SER A 46 -24.20 -24.40 19.49
C SER A 46 -24.64 -24.45 20.97
N GLY A 47 -25.71 -25.16 21.28
CA GLY A 47 -26.19 -25.34 22.66
C GLY A 47 -27.17 -24.26 23.10
N THR A 48 -27.10 -23.80 24.34
CA THR A 48 -28.00 -22.78 24.87
C THR A 48 -27.55 -21.40 24.35
N ILE A 49 -28.47 -20.64 23.80
CA ILE A 49 -28.27 -19.29 23.29
C ILE A 49 -29.31 -18.36 23.93
N SER A 50 -28.92 -17.17 24.33
CA SER A 50 -29.77 -16.15 24.95
C SER A 50 -29.59 -14.80 24.28
N LEU A 51 -30.56 -13.92 24.44
CA LEU A 51 -30.44 -12.53 23.90
C LEU A 51 -29.27 -11.76 24.52
N THR A 52 -28.85 -12.10 25.73
CA THR A 52 -27.69 -11.44 26.39
C THR A 52 -26.36 -11.82 25.77
N ASP A 53 -26.26 -12.90 25.03
CA ASP A 53 -25.06 -13.32 24.33
C ASP A 53 -24.74 -12.37 23.17
N PHE A 54 -25.74 -11.60 22.70
CA PHE A 54 -25.63 -10.65 21.59
C PHE A 54 -25.27 -9.23 22.02
N TYR A 55 -24.95 -8.96 23.28
CA TYR A 55 -24.48 -7.64 23.65
C TYR A 55 -23.22 -7.27 22.87
N SER A 56 -23.24 -6.10 22.22
CA SER A 56 -22.18 -5.62 21.33
C SER A 56 -21.92 -6.47 20.08
N ALA A 57 -22.77 -7.46 19.79
CA ALA A 57 -22.63 -8.25 18.57
C ALA A 57 -22.90 -7.37 17.34
N THR A 58 -22.22 -7.69 16.24
CA THR A 58 -22.30 -6.94 14.98
C THR A 58 -22.30 -7.88 13.78
N ALA A 59 -23.05 -7.53 12.77
CA ALA A 59 -23.04 -8.23 11.48
C ALA A 59 -21.68 -8.13 10.77
N ALA A 60 -20.87 -7.12 11.08
CA ALA A 60 -19.57 -6.91 10.50
C ALA A 60 -18.45 -7.08 11.53
N LEU A 61 -17.32 -7.66 11.11
CA LEU A 61 -16.07 -7.62 11.88
C LEU A 61 -15.48 -6.22 11.78
N VAL A 62 -15.37 -5.51 12.90
CA VAL A 62 -14.79 -4.16 12.96
C VAL A 62 -13.35 -4.24 13.45
N LEU A 63 -12.43 -3.70 12.66
CA LEU A 63 -10.99 -3.65 12.93
C LEU A 63 -10.56 -2.19 13.06
N ASP A 64 -10.24 -1.74 14.26
CA ASP A 64 -9.83 -0.38 14.54
C ASP A 64 -8.30 -0.28 14.64
N ILE A 65 -7.67 0.46 13.71
CA ILE A 65 -6.26 0.81 13.73
C ILE A 65 -6.14 2.17 14.45
N THR A 66 -5.82 2.13 15.74
CA THR A 66 -5.81 3.30 16.63
C THR A 66 -4.39 3.78 16.97
N SER A 67 -3.36 3.08 16.52
CA SER A 67 -1.95 3.46 16.67
C SER A 67 -1.21 3.37 15.35
N SER A 68 -0.23 4.27 15.14
CA SER A 68 0.59 4.26 13.94
C SER A 68 1.40 2.97 13.83
N ALA A 69 1.47 2.44 12.62
CA ALA A 69 2.09 1.16 12.33
C ALA A 69 2.64 1.12 10.91
N SER A 70 3.46 0.11 10.61
CA SER A 70 3.98 -0.11 9.25
C SER A 70 3.50 -1.45 8.69
N GLU A 71 3.29 -1.47 7.37
CA GLU A 71 3.02 -2.69 6.58
C GLU A 71 1.89 -3.56 7.14
N GLN A 72 0.74 -2.94 7.41
CA GLN A 72 -0.41 -3.64 7.98
C GLN A 72 -1.07 -4.58 6.97
N ASN A 73 -1.52 -5.73 7.46
CA ASN A 73 -2.26 -6.72 6.67
C ASN A 73 -3.63 -6.97 7.32
N ILE A 74 -4.70 -6.62 6.60
CA ILE A 74 -6.08 -6.74 7.08
C ILE A 74 -6.43 -8.19 7.42
N LEU A 75 -6.03 -9.17 6.59
CA LEU A 75 -6.26 -10.58 6.90
C LEU A 75 -5.62 -11.01 8.23
N THR A 76 -4.40 -10.54 8.51
CA THR A 76 -3.74 -10.85 9.78
C THR A 76 -4.52 -10.28 10.97
N LEU A 77 -4.97 -9.03 10.86
CA LEU A 77 -5.80 -8.39 11.89
C LEU A 77 -7.15 -9.11 12.06
N ALA A 78 -7.81 -9.44 10.94
CA ALA A 78 -9.08 -10.16 10.94
C ALA A 78 -8.94 -11.55 11.56
N THR A 79 -7.89 -12.30 11.22
CA THR A 79 -7.63 -13.63 11.77
C THR A 79 -7.36 -13.56 13.27
N ALA A 80 -6.63 -12.55 13.74
CA ALA A 80 -6.43 -12.32 15.17
C ALA A 80 -7.73 -12.01 15.92
N ALA A 81 -8.74 -11.46 15.22
CA ALA A 81 -10.09 -11.20 15.73
C ALA A 81 -11.07 -12.37 15.48
N GLY A 82 -10.59 -13.54 15.06
CA GLY A 82 -11.39 -14.77 14.91
C GLY A 82 -11.91 -15.05 13.49
N TYR A 83 -11.62 -14.21 12.51
CA TYR A 83 -12.03 -14.42 11.12
C TYR A 83 -11.27 -15.59 10.47
N ASN A 84 -12.00 -16.44 9.75
CA ASN A 84 -11.44 -17.54 8.96
C ASN A 84 -11.72 -17.32 7.46
N ALA A 85 -10.72 -16.94 6.70
CA ALA A 85 -10.85 -16.64 5.28
C ALA A 85 -11.35 -17.80 4.39
N SER A 86 -11.26 -19.05 4.88
CA SER A 86 -11.71 -20.22 4.14
C SER A 86 -13.21 -20.47 4.27
N THR A 87 -13.84 -20.01 5.35
CA THR A 87 -15.24 -20.31 5.68
C THR A 87 -16.10 -19.08 5.87
N ASP A 88 -15.52 -17.97 6.38
CA ASP A 88 -16.30 -16.79 6.73
C ASP A 88 -16.48 -15.84 5.56
N SER A 89 -17.71 -15.46 5.30
CA SER A 89 -18.07 -14.37 4.39
C SER A 89 -18.51 -13.11 5.14
N THR A 90 -18.22 -13.04 6.44
CA THR A 90 -18.55 -11.89 7.30
C THR A 90 -18.03 -10.59 6.69
N PRO A 91 -18.83 -9.52 6.61
CA PRO A 91 -18.38 -8.21 6.20
C PRO A 91 -17.29 -7.68 7.16
N ILE A 92 -16.26 -7.07 6.60
CA ILE A 92 -15.14 -6.51 7.37
C ILE A 92 -15.14 -4.99 7.21
N ILE A 93 -15.05 -4.28 8.32
CA ILE A 93 -14.90 -2.83 8.37
C ILE A 93 -13.57 -2.51 9.03
N VAL A 94 -12.69 -1.81 8.32
CA VAL A 94 -11.41 -1.33 8.84
C VAL A 94 -11.50 0.17 9.05
N ASN A 95 -11.24 0.64 10.26
CA ASN A 95 -11.20 2.06 10.57
C ASN A 95 -9.76 2.46 10.92
N ILE A 96 -9.20 3.42 10.20
CA ILE A 96 -7.92 4.05 10.53
C ILE A 96 -8.22 5.38 11.20
N ALA A 97 -7.90 5.47 12.49
CA ALA A 97 -8.27 6.61 13.31
C ALA A 97 -7.56 7.91 12.86
N SER A 98 -8.17 9.05 13.19
CA SER A 98 -7.57 10.37 12.95
C SER A 98 -6.23 10.49 13.71
N GLY A 99 -5.23 11.09 13.06
CA GLY A 99 -3.87 11.22 13.60
C GLY A 99 -3.02 9.94 13.52
N VAL A 100 -3.59 8.81 13.10
CA VAL A 100 -2.85 7.55 12.88
C VAL A 100 -2.26 7.54 11.48
N THR A 101 -1.01 7.05 11.37
CA THR A 101 -0.35 6.82 10.09
C THR A 101 -0.01 5.34 9.94
N VAL A 102 -0.51 4.73 8.87
CA VAL A 102 -0.07 3.42 8.39
C VAL A 102 0.91 3.66 7.24
N SER A 103 2.18 3.27 7.41
CA SER A 103 3.25 3.58 6.46
C SER A 103 3.84 2.33 5.81
N GLY A 104 4.25 2.44 4.55
CA GLY A 104 5.09 1.44 3.91
C GLY A 104 6.55 1.59 4.36
N SER A 105 7.27 0.49 4.45
CA SER A 105 8.71 0.47 4.70
C SER A 105 9.50 -0.24 3.59
N SER A 106 8.89 -1.22 2.93
CA SER A 106 9.54 -1.97 1.85
C SER A 106 8.61 -2.34 0.69
N THR A 107 7.31 -2.48 0.93
CA THR A 107 6.33 -2.88 -0.10
C THR A 107 5.10 -1.98 -0.11
N HIS A 108 4.14 -2.26 0.72
CA HIS A 108 2.85 -1.56 0.78
C HIS A 108 2.60 -1.08 2.21
N ALA A 109 1.91 0.06 2.38
CA ALA A 109 1.55 0.51 3.71
C ALA A 109 0.44 -0.36 4.31
N LEU A 110 -0.62 -0.59 3.56
CA LEU A 110 -1.75 -1.42 3.93
C LEU A 110 -2.04 -2.41 2.80
N ARG A 111 -2.26 -3.68 3.13
CA ARG A 111 -2.70 -4.70 2.17
C ARG A 111 -3.88 -5.49 2.71
N THR A 112 -4.74 -5.97 1.81
CA THR A 112 -5.93 -6.71 2.22
C THR A 112 -5.61 -8.11 2.74
N GLY A 113 -4.55 -8.75 2.25
CA GLY A 113 -4.39 -10.19 2.37
C GLY A 113 -5.42 -10.94 1.52
N ALA A 114 -5.31 -12.27 1.49
CA ALA A 114 -6.23 -13.14 0.76
C ALA A 114 -7.51 -13.38 1.58
N LEU A 115 -8.33 -12.35 1.74
CA LEU A 115 -9.65 -12.44 2.37
C LEU A 115 -10.58 -13.37 1.58
N ASN A 116 -11.65 -13.87 2.20
CA ASN A 116 -12.69 -14.59 1.48
C ASN A 116 -13.29 -13.69 0.39
N ALA A 117 -13.39 -14.22 -0.82
CA ALA A 117 -13.83 -13.46 -1.98
C ALA A 117 -15.30 -12.98 -1.90
N ASN A 118 -16.09 -13.56 -0.99
CA ASN A 118 -17.49 -13.19 -0.75
C ASN A 118 -17.64 -12.19 0.43
N SER A 119 -16.59 -11.93 1.20
CA SER A 119 -16.65 -10.92 2.26
C SER A 119 -16.66 -9.53 1.67
N ASP A 120 -17.60 -8.71 2.10
CA ASP A 120 -17.56 -7.27 1.86
C ASP A 120 -16.41 -6.66 2.66
N LEU A 121 -15.70 -5.69 2.08
CA LEU A 121 -14.65 -4.96 2.78
C LEU A 121 -14.87 -3.46 2.63
N THR A 122 -15.03 -2.78 3.75
CA THR A 122 -15.08 -1.31 3.81
C THR A 122 -13.86 -0.81 4.60
N ILE A 123 -13.09 0.08 4.00
CA ILE A 123 -11.95 0.72 4.66
C ILE A 123 -12.25 2.21 4.82
N ASN A 124 -12.33 2.67 6.07
CA ASN A 124 -12.55 4.06 6.41
C ASN A 124 -11.23 4.69 6.88
N ILE A 125 -10.72 5.65 6.14
CA ILE A 125 -9.47 6.33 6.44
C ILE A 125 -9.78 7.72 6.99
N SER A 126 -9.54 7.93 8.29
CA SER A 126 -9.58 9.23 8.95
C SER A 126 -8.17 9.77 9.24
N GLY A 127 -7.17 8.91 9.21
CA GLY A 127 -5.75 9.21 9.35
C GLY A 127 -5.01 9.23 8.01
N SER A 128 -3.84 8.62 7.96
CA SER A 128 -3.01 8.54 6.76
C SER A 128 -2.60 7.11 6.43
N VAL A 129 -2.62 6.76 5.14
CA VAL A 129 -2.03 5.53 4.58
C VAL A 129 -1.02 5.96 3.52
N ASP A 130 0.27 5.77 3.81
CA ASP A 130 1.36 6.35 3.04
C ASP A 130 2.32 5.25 2.54
N GLY A 131 2.45 5.09 1.24
CA GLY A 131 3.48 4.24 0.64
C GLY A 131 4.89 4.75 0.92
N TYR A 132 5.89 3.86 0.91
CA TYR A 132 7.28 4.25 1.12
C TYR A 132 7.88 4.96 -0.10
N THR A 133 8.87 5.83 0.14
CA THR A 133 9.62 6.49 -0.95
C THR A 133 10.72 5.56 -1.46
N GLY A 134 10.81 5.40 -2.76
CA GLY A 134 11.86 4.62 -3.41
C GLY A 134 13.27 5.18 -3.15
N ALA A 135 14.27 4.30 -3.10
CA ALA A 135 15.66 4.70 -2.92
C ALA A 135 16.23 5.36 -4.18
N THR A 136 17.09 6.34 -3.99
CA THR A 136 17.86 6.96 -5.08
C THR A 136 18.85 5.92 -5.67
N GLY A 137 18.93 5.89 -7.00
CA GLY A 137 19.87 5.04 -7.72
C GLY A 137 21.33 5.48 -7.52
N GLY A 138 22.24 4.51 -7.56
CA GLY A 138 23.69 4.77 -7.67
C GLY A 138 24.07 5.24 -9.08
N ILE A 139 25.38 5.47 -9.32
CA ILE A 139 25.89 5.88 -10.62
C ILE A 139 25.39 4.92 -11.71
N ASN A 140 24.85 5.47 -12.80
CA ASN A 140 24.24 4.74 -13.92
C ASN A 140 23.09 3.79 -13.54
N THR A 141 22.50 3.94 -12.35
CA THR A 141 21.42 3.06 -11.88
C THR A 141 20.14 3.86 -11.70
N SER A 142 19.01 3.32 -12.17
CA SER A 142 17.69 3.96 -11.97
C SER A 142 17.32 4.00 -10.49
N GLY A 143 16.54 4.99 -10.11
CA GLY A 143 15.91 5.02 -8.80
C GLY A 143 14.91 3.89 -8.64
N SER A 144 14.69 3.45 -7.41
CA SER A 144 13.70 2.44 -7.10
C SER A 144 12.28 3.01 -7.16
N PRO A 145 11.27 2.22 -7.52
CA PRO A 145 9.88 2.68 -7.46
C PRO A 145 9.46 2.95 -6.01
N GLY A 146 8.50 3.85 -5.83
CA GLY A 146 7.80 4.04 -4.57
C GLY A 146 6.84 2.88 -4.29
N GLY A 147 6.50 2.68 -3.02
CA GLY A 147 5.54 1.65 -2.58
C GLY A 147 4.10 2.11 -2.69
N ASP A 148 3.19 1.17 -2.80
CA ASP A 148 1.76 1.47 -2.82
C ASP A 148 1.26 1.82 -1.40
N ALA A 149 0.28 2.71 -1.31
CA ALA A 149 -0.39 2.97 -0.04
C ALA A 149 -1.32 1.80 0.32
N LEU A 150 -2.28 1.49 -0.55
CA LEU A 150 -3.20 0.37 -0.35
C LEU A 150 -3.06 -0.62 -1.52
N TYR A 151 -2.77 -1.87 -1.16
CA TYR A 151 -2.62 -2.97 -2.10
C TYR A 151 -3.73 -4.00 -1.91
N TRP A 152 -4.49 -4.27 -2.97
CA TRP A 152 -5.50 -5.31 -3.00
C TRP A 152 -4.88 -6.63 -3.44
N GLU A 153 -4.96 -7.66 -2.59
CA GLU A 153 -4.51 -8.99 -2.97
C GLU A 153 -5.41 -9.59 -4.05
N THR A 154 -4.80 -10.33 -4.97
CA THR A 154 -5.56 -11.01 -6.03
C THR A 154 -6.27 -12.22 -5.43
N THR A 155 -7.59 -12.17 -5.32
CA THR A 155 -8.44 -13.34 -5.08
C THR A 155 -9.33 -13.54 -6.29
N THR A 156 -9.48 -14.76 -6.78
CA THR A 156 -10.30 -15.06 -7.95
C THR A 156 -11.74 -15.36 -7.53
N GLY A 157 -12.70 -14.84 -8.27
CA GLY A 157 -14.12 -15.06 -8.01
C GLY A 157 -14.69 -14.25 -6.84
N GLY A 158 -15.89 -14.59 -6.43
CA GLY A 158 -16.59 -14.00 -5.29
C GLY A 158 -17.49 -12.80 -5.64
N SER A 159 -18.41 -12.52 -4.72
CA SER A 159 -19.45 -11.48 -4.85
C SER A 159 -19.27 -10.32 -3.87
N GLY A 160 -18.18 -10.29 -3.09
CA GLY A 160 -17.94 -9.25 -2.09
C GLY A 160 -17.84 -7.85 -2.72
N THR A 161 -18.38 -6.87 -2.01
CA THR A 161 -18.35 -5.45 -2.36
C THR A 161 -17.15 -4.79 -1.66
N TYR A 162 -16.42 -3.95 -2.40
CA TYR A 162 -15.19 -3.34 -1.88
C TYR A 162 -15.28 -1.82 -1.94
N ILE A 163 -15.15 -1.18 -0.78
CA ILE A 163 -15.29 0.28 -0.62
C ILE A 163 -14.09 0.83 0.16
N VAL A 164 -13.52 1.92 -0.34
CA VAL A 164 -12.51 2.72 0.35
C VAL A 164 -13.03 4.14 0.50
N ASN A 165 -13.16 4.59 1.73
CA ASN A 165 -13.58 5.94 2.08
C ASN A 165 -12.38 6.73 2.61
N VAL A 166 -11.92 7.73 1.87
CA VAL A 166 -10.92 8.69 2.34
C VAL A 166 -11.67 9.91 2.86
N LEU A 167 -11.73 10.04 4.19
CA LEU A 167 -12.53 11.07 4.85
C LEU A 167 -11.84 12.44 4.80
N SER A 168 -12.58 13.50 5.14
CA SER A 168 -12.03 14.86 5.15
C SER A 168 -10.81 14.97 6.09
N GLY A 169 -9.72 15.52 5.61
CA GLY A 169 -8.44 15.63 6.33
C GLY A 169 -7.56 14.37 6.31
N ALA A 170 -8.07 13.25 5.80
CA ALA A 170 -7.31 12.00 5.66
C ALA A 170 -6.44 11.98 4.40
N ASN A 171 -5.46 11.05 4.37
CA ASN A 171 -4.57 10.87 3.25
C ASN A 171 -4.49 9.39 2.81
N LEU A 172 -4.51 9.16 1.51
CA LEU A 172 -4.19 7.90 0.85
C LEU A 172 -3.15 8.20 -0.24
N ARG A 173 -1.88 7.95 0.02
CA ARG A 173 -0.80 8.46 -0.81
C ARG A 173 0.20 7.37 -1.18
N GLY A 174 0.34 7.07 -2.48
CA GLY A 174 1.43 6.23 -2.98
C GLY A 174 2.77 6.91 -2.73
N GLY A 175 3.80 6.13 -2.43
CA GLY A 175 5.15 6.64 -2.20
C GLY A 175 5.75 7.27 -3.45
N GLY A 176 6.64 8.23 -3.25
CA GLY A 176 7.41 8.82 -4.34
C GLY A 176 8.46 7.86 -4.90
N GLY A 177 8.73 7.90 -6.17
CA GLY A 177 9.85 7.18 -6.79
C GLY A 177 11.20 7.77 -6.37
N GLY A 178 12.22 6.95 -6.22
CA GLY A 178 13.60 7.39 -5.97
C GLY A 178 14.18 8.17 -7.15
N GLY A 179 15.10 9.09 -6.89
CA GLY A 179 15.84 9.79 -7.96
C GLY A 179 16.75 8.84 -8.74
N GLY A 180 16.97 9.07 -10.01
CA GLY A 180 17.94 8.35 -10.81
C GLY A 180 19.37 8.73 -10.45
N GLY A 181 20.31 7.79 -10.54
CA GLY A 181 21.73 8.07 -10.35
C GLY A 181 22.31 8.92 -11.47
N GLY A 182 23.34 9.69 -11.17
CA GLY A 182 24.09 10.43 -12.17
C GLY A 182 24.84 9.50 -13.13
N GLY A 183 25.08 9.96 -14.36
CA GLY A 183 25.91 9.26 -15.32
C GLY A 183 27.39 9.28 -14.91
N SER A 184 28.14 8.25 -15.25
CA SER A 184 29.59 8.24 -15.05
C SER A 184 30.27 9.28 -15.98
N GLY A 185 31.33 9.92 -15.46
CA GLY A 185 32.16 10.82 -16.26
C GLY A 185 32.87 10.09 -17.39
N GLY A 186 33.21 10.82 -18.43
CA GLY A 186 34.06 10.34 -19.53
C GLY A 186 35.51 10.06 -19.06
N VAL A 187 36.25 9.24 -19.77
CA VAL A 187 37.63 8.88 -19.46
C VAL A 187 38.50 9.20 -20.66
N GLY A 188 39.65 9.80 -20.43
CA GLY A 188 40.67 10.12 -21.44
C GLY A 188 42.09 10.17 -20.87
N TYR A 189 43.05 10.50 -21.69
CA TYR A 189 44.45 10.58 -21.29
C TYR A 189 44.93 12.02 -21.12
N SER A 190 45.90 12.25 -20.18
CA SER A 190 46.43 13.56 -19.84
C SER A 190 47.47 14.08 -20.81
N SER A 191 48.08 13.27 -21.63
CA SER A 191 49.19 13.64 -22.53
C SER A 191 49.21 12.85 -23.83
N PHE A 192 49.84 13.41 -24.84
CA PHE A 192 50.05 12.83 -26.16
C PHE A 192 51.53 12.66 -26.46
N ASP A 193 51.94 11.49 -26.91
CA ASP A 193 53.21 11.24 -27.53
C ASP A 193 53.02 11.01 -29.05
N SER A 194 53.69 11.84 -29.86
CA SER A 194 53.52 11.81 -31.30
C SER A 194 54.10 10.58 -31.99
N LYS A 195 54.87 9.77 -31.28
CA LYS A 195 55.54 8.57 -31.83
C LYS A 195 54.82 7.27 -31.48
N GLU A 196 54.13 7.22 -30.37
CA GLU A 196 53.55 5.99 -29.82
C GLU A 196 52.04 6.03 -29.50
N GLY A 197 51.41 7.15 -29.79
CA GLY A 197 49.99 7.34 -29.48
C GLY A 197 49.73 8.09 -28.17
N CYS A 198 48.53 8.03 -27.67
CA CYS A 198 48.16 8.71 -26.43
C CYS A 198 48.58 7.89 -25.21
N TYR A 199 49.55 8.39 -24.46
CA TYR A 199 50.00 7.84 -23.17
C TYR A 199 49.85 8.92 -22.08
N GLY A 200 49.70 8.47 -20.88
CA GLY A 200 49.63 9.35 -19.72
C GLY A 200 48.64 8.88 -18.66
N THR A 201 48.46 9.71 -17.66
CA THR A 201 47.51 9.40 -16.60
C THR A 201 46.09 9.49 -17.15
N LEU A 202 45.25 8.50 -16.83
CA LEU A 202 43.82 8.57 -17.12
C LEU A 202 43.19 9.76 -16.38
N LEU A 203 42.47 10.58 -17.13
CA LEU A 203 41.66 11.68 -16.62
C LEU A 203 40.18 11.27 -16.65
N TYR A 204 39.51 11.47 -15.55
CA TYR A 204 38.10 11.17 -15.40
C TYR A 204 37.29 12.46 -15.37
N GLY A 205 36.23 12.50 -16.13
CA GLY A 205 35.21 13.52 -15.99
C GLY A 205 34.43 13.32 -14.69
N SER A 206 33.79 14.35 -14.22
CA SER A 206 32.94 14.26 -13.03
C SER A 206 31.72 13.39 -13.29
N ASN A 207 31.27 12.65 -12.29
CA ASN A 207 29.98 12.01 -12.35
C ASN A 207 28.86 13.08 -12.33
N GLY A 208 27.76 12.78 -13.00
CA GLY A 208 26.58 13.63 -12.95
C GLY A 208 25.94 13.59 -11.56
N ALA A 209 25.19 14.63 -11.23
CA ALA A 209 24.42 14.66 -9.99
C ALA A 209 23.29 13.64 -10.01
N SER A 210 22.96 13.07 -8.86
CA SER A 210 21.76 12.24 -8.71
C SER A 210 20.50 13.11 -8.85
N GLY A 211 19.43 12.52 -9.41
CA GLY A 211 18.12 13.12 -9.41
C GLY A 211 17.51 13.15 -8.00
N SER A 212 16.49 13.94 -7.79
CA SER A 212 15.75 14.01 -6.54
C SER A 212 14.64 12.95 -6.50
N ALA A 213 14.32 12.46 -5.31
CA ALA A 213 13.14 11.64 -5.10
C ALA A 213 11.87 12.44 -5.39
N GLY A 214 10.83 11.77 -5.91
CA GLY A 214 9.50 12.35 -6.07
C GLY A 214 8.81 12.50 -4.70
N GLY A 215 7.88 13.44 -4.61
CA GLY A 215 6.91 13.47 -3.51
C GLY A 215 5.88 12.34 -3.64
N PHE A 216 4.99 12.24 -2.67
CA PHE A 216 3.91 11.25 -2.70
C PHE A 216 3.15 11.28 -4.04
N GLY A 217 2.99 10.12 -4.64
CA GLY A 217 2.31 9.94 -5.92
C GLY A 217 3.06 10.48 -7.14
N SER A 218 4.33 10.87 -6.99
CA SER A 218 5.16 11.43 -8.06
C SER A 218 6.39 10.56 -8.32
N ALA A 219 6.78 10.44 -9.59
CA ALA A 219 8.03 9.77 -9.95
C ALA A 219 9.25 10.59 -9.50
N GLY A 220 10.36 9.93 -9.28
CA GLY A 220 11.65 10.59 -9.09
C GLY A 220 12.16 11.23 -10.38
N SER A 221 13.03 12.22 -10.26
CA SER A 221 13.68 12.84 -11.43
C SER A 221 14.87 12.00 -11.92
N ALA A 222 15.20 12.11 -13.19
CA ALA A 222 16.42 11.52 -13.74
C ALA A 222 17.68 12.18 -13.15
N GLY A 223 18.78 11.43 -13.10
CA GLY A 223 20.10 11.97 -12.79
C GLY A 223 20.67 12.82 -13.92
N GLY A 224 21.65 13.65 -13.60
CA GLY A 224 22.41 14.41 -14.59
C GLY A 224 23.39 13.54 -15.37
N ALA A 225 23.75 13.95 -16.58
CA ALA A 225 24.80 13.29 -17.35
C ALA A 225 26.18 13.48 -16.68
N GLY A 226 27.08 12.53 -16.90
CA GLY A 226 28.47 12.67 -16.54
C GLY A 226 29.18 13.78 -17.31
N GLY A 227 30.18 14.40 -16.70
CA GLY A 227 31.00 15.43 -17.33
C GLY A 227 32.00 14.86 -18.34
N ASN A 228 32.36 15.67 -19.34
CA ASN A 228 33.45 15.29 -20.24
C ASN A 228 34.77 15.21 -19.48
N HIS A 229 35.68 14.31 -19.91
CA HIS A 229 37.07 14.37 -19.46
C HIS A 229 37.73 15.60 -20.06
N VAL A 230 38.65 16.22 -19.31
CA VAL A 230 39.49 17.32 -19.81
C VAL A 230 40.62 16.70 -20.63
N VAL A 231 40.70 16.98 -21.91
CA VAL A 231 41.79 16.54 -22.76
C VAL A 231 42.95 17.51 -22.55
N GLY A 232 44.05 17.04 -21.98
CA GLY A 232 45.24 17.86 -21.76
C GLY A 232 46.01 18.23 -23.05
N SER A 233 45.64 17.65 -24.21
CA SER A 233 46.20 17.96 -25.52
C SER A 233 45.15 17.80 -26.61
N PRO A 234 45.00 18.78 -27.53
CA PRO A 234 44.01 18.75 -28.58
C PRO A 234 44.16 17.61 -29.61
N ASN A 235 45.25 16.88 -29.57
CA ASN A 235 45.56 15.80 -30.52
C ASN A 235 45.33 14.38 -30.00
N CYS A 236 44.97 14.21 -28.73
CA CYS A 236 44.53 12.92 -28.19
C CYS A 236 43.03 12.72 -28.46
N VAL A 237 42.70 12.23 -29.65
CA VAL A 237 41.31 12.11 -30.14
C VAL A 237 40.63 10.84 -29.64
N ASN A 238 41.30 9.93 -28.97
CA ASN A 238 40.74 8.68 -28.48
C ASN A 238 40.24 8.84 -27.04
N ALA A 239 39.03 9.31 -26.88
CA ALA A 239 38.32 9.11 -25.62
C ALA A 239 38.23 7.61 -25.33
N VAL A 240 38.71 7.18 -24.18
CA VAL A 240 38.62 5.77 -23.74
C VAL A 240 37.19 5.41 -23.41
N ALA A 241 36.43 6.38 -22.89
CA ALA A 241 34.98 6.26 -22.69
C ALA A 241 34.32 7.64 -22.74
N SER A 242 33.18 7.72 -23.41
CA SER A 242 32.31 8.92 -23.39
C SER A 242 31.54 9.02 -22.07
N PRO A 243 31.19 10.23 -21.64
CA PRO A 243 30.29 10.41 -20.52
C PRO A 243 28.97 9.65 -20.73
N GLN A 244 28.44 9.07 -19.68
CA GLN A 244 27.15 8.38 -19.74
C GLN A 244 26.02 9.33 -19.35
N PRO A 245 24.81 9.15 -19.93
CA PRO A 245 23.63 9.87 -19.47
C PRO A 245 23.29 9.47 -18.04
N GLY A 246 22.60 10.33 -17.31
CA GLY A 246 22.05 9.98 -16.01
C GLY A 246 20.93 8.93 -16.16
N ALA A 247 20.77 8.12 -15.14
CA ALA A 247 19.74 7.09 -15.09
C ALA A 247 18.36 7.69 -14.78
N ALA A 248 17.31 6.97 -15.16
CA ALA A 248 15.92 7.39 -14.91
C ALA A 248 15.58 7.39 -13.42
N GLY A 249 14.68 8.26 -13.01
CA GLY A 249 14.04 8.18 -11.69
C GLY A 249 13.11 6.98 -11.60
N GLY A 250 12.84 6.53 -10.39
CA GLY A 250 11.87 5.47 -10.09
C GLY A 250 10.43 5.95 -10.32
N ALA A 251 9.55 5.04 -10.65
CA ALA A 251 8.12 5.32 -10.76
C ALA A 251 7.50 5.63 -9.38
N ALA A 252 6.41 6.38 -9.37
CA ALA A 252 5.59 6.54 -8.17
C ALA A 252 4.89 5.22 -7.80
N GLY A 253 4.64 5.01 -6.51
CA GLY A 253 3.72 4.00 -6.03
C GLY A 253 2.25 4.40 -6.26
N PHE A 254 1.36 3.44 -6.24
CA PHE A 254 -0.09 3.67 -6.36
C PHE A 254 -0.65 4.15 -5.01
N ALA A 255 -1.61 5.06 -5.06
CA ALA A 255 -2.47 5.32 -3.90
C ALA A 255 -3.32 4.07 -3.60
N LEU A 256 -3.93 3.48 -4.64
CA LEU A 256 -4.72 2.27 -4.55
C LEU A 256 -4.39 1.34 -5.73
N ARG A 257 -3.76 0.19 -5.45
CA ARG A 257 -3.56 -0.87 -6.46
C ARG A 257 -4.66 -1.90 -6.32
N LYS A 258 -5.57 -1.93 -7.29
CA LYS A 258 -6.79 -2.78 -7.27
C LYS A 258 -6.56 -4.21 -7.74
N ASN A 259 -5.51 -4.46 -8.51
CA ASN A 259 -5.18 -5.79 -9.09
C ASN A 259 -6.38 -6.47 -9.79
N GLY A 260 -7.11 -5.70 -10.60
CA GLY A 260 -8.25 -6.20 -11.37
C GLY A 260 -9.57 -6.27 -10.58
N ARG A 261 -9.61 -5.84 -9.31
CA ARG A 261 -10.85 -5.78 -8.52
C ARG A 261 -11.62 -4.49 -8.78
N THR A 262 -12.94 -4.60 -8.73
CA THR A 262 -13.82 -3.43 -8.71
C THR A 262 -13.88 -2.89 -7.29
N VAL A 263 -13.19 -1.79 -7.05
CA VAL A 263 -13.16 -1.10 -5.75
C VAL A 263 -13.75 0.29 -5.92
N THR A 264 -14.76 0.62 -5.13
CA THR A 264 -15.34 1.95 -5.07
C THR A 264 -14.47 2.83 -4.17
N LEU A 265 -13.94 3.93 -4.71
CA LEU A 265 -13.14 4.90 -3.96
C LEU A 265 -13.95 6.18 -3.77
N ASN A 266 -14.39 6.43 -2.55
CA ASN A 266 -15.04 7.66 -2.13
C ASN A 266 -13.99 8.59 -1.51
N ASN A 267 -13.77 9.75 -2.12
CA ASN A 267 -12.70 10.66 -1.69
C ASN A 267 -13.26 12.01 -1.25
N SER A 268 -13.08 12.34 0.02
CA SER A 268 -13.30 13.67 0.61
C SER A 268 -12.02 14.25 1.22
N GLY A 269 -10.90 13.52 1.17
CA GLY A 269 -9.58 13.88 1.69
C GLY A 269 -8.56 14.11 0.57
N THR A 270 -7.35 13.61 0.78
CA THR A 270 -6.25 13.68 -0.20
C THR A 270 -5.91 12.29 -0.74
N VAL A 271 -5.97 12.13 -2.05
CA VAL A 271 -5.46 10.94 -2.75
C VAL A 271 -4.32 11.37 -3.67
N ALA A 272 -3.11 10.85 -3.46
CA ALA A 272 -1.94 11.16 -4.28
C ALA A 272 -1.34 9.88 -4.88
N GLY A 273 -1.30 9.79 -6.19
CA GLY A 273 -0.93 8.61 -6.97
C GLY A 273 -2.12 8.00 -7.68
N SER A 274 -1.85 7.05 -8.58
CA SER A 274 -2.89 6.39 -9.38
C SER A 274 -3.74 5.43 -8.53
N ALA A 275 -4.99 5.22 -8.95
CA ALA A 275 -5.87 4.16 -8.48
C ALA A 275 -6.16 3.22 -9.66
N ALA A 276 -5.50 2.06 -9.74
CA ALA A 276 -5.54 1.12 -10.86
C ALA A 276 -5.67 -0.34 -10.40
#